data_8b0651bc408c7fdc8ec7712e5001de31
#
_entry.id   8b0651bc408c7fdc8ec7712e5001de31
#
_cell.length_a   1.000
_cell.length_b   1.000
_cell.length_c   1.000
_cell.angle_alpha   90.00
_cell.angle_beta   90.00
_cell.angle_gamma   90.00
#
_symmetry.space_group_name_H-M   'P 1'
#
loop_
_entity.id
_entity.type
_entity.pdbx_description
1 polymer ?
#
loop_
_entity_poly.entity_id
_entity_poly.type
_entity_poly.pdbx_seq_one_letter_code
_entity_poly.pdbx_strand_id
1 'polypeptide(L)'
;MKKSLVMMLLVFASAALVQQSVAQAAGQPAQSGQAAQKKEIKDPAEYNAYVNAYQQQNPVMKAQALEAYLQTYPNSVMKEDALELMMVAYQQANDAQKALDAAARVLQVNPNNIRALALLAYNYRAMASQGGPQMQDNLAKAKQYGEQGLQALQNMKKPDGMSDADFTKLHNETGAIFDGAVGFAALQAKDYAAAQKDMQEAVGWESQPNIADIYPLATADLEAKPMNPAGFWFIVKAAMLAQGAGQQQILDYGKKKYIRYHNSEDGWSDIVAQAKASTSIMPPAGFTVTQYVPPSPAEQAADLVKTKSPTQMSFAEWELVLSSGNQQAADTVWNAIKGKAVKLGANVISATASSVQLAGSEDDIDAKKADITLTMAKPITSRQMPTVGALTNFQGTVGTYTPNPFMMNMTDGILLDKSGNPLSTAPAVHHTTPKKSQ
;
A
#
# COMPACT_ATOMS: atom_id res chain seq x y z
N MET A 1 -26.55 15.67 1.38
CA MET A 1 -25.48 16.25 0.54
C MET A 1 -25.50 15.54 -0.80
N LYS A 2 -25.83 16.24 -1.86
CA LYS A 2 -25.95 15.68 -3.22
C LYS A 2 -24.54 15.33 -3.72
N LYS A 3 -24.21 14.04 -3.81
CA LYS A 3 -22.98 13.55 -4.42
C LYS A 3 -23.10 13.74 -5.93
N SER A 4 -22.45 14.77 -6.46
CA SER A 4 -22.29 14.92 -7.90
C SER A 4 -21.35 13.81 -8.37
N LEU A 5 -21.93 12.76 -8.93
CA LEU A 5 -21.23 11.78 -9.72
C LEU A 5 -20.77 12.53 -10.97
N VAL A 6 -19.46 12.85 -11.06
CA VAL A 6 -18.87 13.34 -12.31
C VAL A 6 -18.81 12.11 -13.22
N MET A 7 -19.90 11.91 -13.94
CA MET A 7 -19.99 10.96 -15.03
C MET A 7 -19.14 11.55 -16.17
N MET A 8 -17.90 11.07 -16.30
CA MET A 8 -17.06 11.38 -17.46
C MET A 8 -17.78 10.75 -18.64
N LEU A 9 -18.53 11.56 -19.39
CA LEU A 9 -19.09 11.19 -20.67
C LEU A 9 -17.92 10.87 -21.60
N LEU A 10 -17.60 9.61 -21.75
CA LEU A 10 -16.85 9.09 -22.89
C LEU A 10 -17.74 9.29 -24.16
N VAL A 11 -17.92 10.54 -24.54
CA VAL A 11 -18.51 10.88 -25.83
C VAL A 11 -17.45 10.55 -26.87
N PHE A 12 -17.38 9.29 -27.26
CA PHE A 12 -16.70 8.91 -28.47
C PHE A 12 -17.38 9.65 -29.62
N ALA A 13 -16.73 10.65 -30.16
CA ALA A 13 -17.17 11.40 -31.32
C ALA A 13 -17.14 10.51 -32.60
N SER A 14 -17.93 9.42 -32.59
CA SER A 14 -18.05 8.50 -33.74
C SER A 14 -19.29 8.77 -34.57
N ALA A 15 -20.02 9.86 -34.30
CA ALA A 15 -21.16 10.25 -35.11
C ALA A 15 -20.78 10.74 -36.53
N ALA A 16 -19.54 11.09 -36.77
CA ALA A 16 -19.10 11.61 -38.08
C ALA A 16 -18.74 10.54 -39.12
N LEU A 17 -18.40 9.34 -38.71
CA LEU A 17 -17.91 8.29 -39.62
C LEU A 17 -19.02 7.47 -40.29
N VAL A 18 -20.23 7.43 -39.71
CA VAL A 18 -21.35 6.68 -40.31
C VAL A 18 -22.06 7.47 -41.43
N GLN A 19 -21.99 8.79 -41.41
CA GLN A 19 -22.62 9.60 -42.50
C GLN A 19 -21.92 9.47 -43.85
N GLN A 20 -20.65 9.12 -43.92
CA GLN A 20 -19.95 8.97 -45.21
C GLN A 20 -20.18 7.60 -45.87
N SER A 21 -20.50 6.55 -45.09
CA SER A 21 -20.70 5.19 -45.64
C SER A 21 -22.07 4.99 -46.31
N VAL A 22 -23.05 5.85 -46.00
CA VAL A 22 -24.40 5.76 -46.61
C VAL A 22 -24.51 6.50 -47.97
N ALA A 23 -23.65 7.48 -48.22
CA ALA A 23 -23.69 8.30 -49.45
C ALA A 23 -22.83 7.79 -50.61
N GLN A 24 -21.97 6.78 -50.43
CA GLN A 24 -21.03 6.29 -51.44
C GLN A 24 -21.32 4.89 -51.99
N ALA A 25 -22.50 4.35 -51.76
CA ALA A 25 -22.89 3.02 -52.27
C ALA A 25 -23.30 3.02 -53.76
N ALA A 26 -23.03 4.11 -54.51
CA ALA A 26 -23.27 4.17 -55.96
C ALA A 26 -21.94 4.39 -56.70
N GLY A 27 -21.27 3.30 -57.07
CA GLY A 27 -20.32 3.25 -58.17
C GLY A 27 -18.85 3.49 -57.88
N GLN A 28 -18.06 2.38 -57.75
CA GLN A 28 -16.80 2.13 -58.45
C GLN A 28 -16.30 0.66 -58.23
N PRO A 29 -15.55 0.04 -59.18
CA PRO A 29 -15.29 -1.39 -59.13
C PRO A 29 -14.10 -1.77 -58.20
N ALA A 30 -14.21 -2.97 -57.64
CA ALA A 30 -13.31 -3.58 -56.66
C ALA A 30 -11.89 -3.85 -57.22
N GLN A 31 -10.85 -3.54 -56.44
CA GLN A 31 -9.55 -4.17 -56.49
C GLN A 31 -9.31 -5.04 -55.25
N SER A 32 -8.86 -6.26 -55.49
CA SER A 32 -8.73 -7.38 -54.60
C SER A 32 -7.64 -7.23 -53.52
N GLY A 33 -8.05 -7.13 -52.30
CA GLY A 33 -7.31 -7.44 -51.09
C GLY A 33 -8.37 -7.78 -50.07
N GLN A 34 -8.20 -8.80 -49.20
CA GLN A 34 -9.22 -9.27 -48.26
C GLN A 34 -9.82 -8.14 -47.46
N ALA A 35 -10.83 -7.48 -48.02
CA ALA A 35 -11.60 -6.45 -47.36
C ALA A 35 -12.51 -7.09 -46.31
N ALA A 36 -12.56 -6.50 -45.11
CA ALA A 36 -13.62 -6.82 -44.15
C ALA A 36 -14.95 -6.80 -44.91
N GLN A 37 -15.72 -7.89 -44.87
CA GLN A 37 -17.01 -7.98 -45.58
C GLN A 37 -17.86 -6.80 -45.09
N LYS A 38 -18.22 -5.92 -46.04
CA LYS A 38 -19.05 -4.76 -45.81
C LYS A 38 -20.41 -5.27 -45.31
N LYS A 39 -20.79 -4.98 -44.05
CA LYS A 39 -22.10 -5.36 -43.52
C LYS A 39 -23.17 -4.67 -44.38
N GLU A 40 -24.05 -5.43 -45.01
CA GLU A 40 -25.12 -4.91 -45.88
C GLU A 40 -26.45 -5.52 -45.51
N ILE A 41 -27.42 -4.69 -45.18
CA ILE A 41 -28.81 -5.10 -44.96
C ILE A 41 -29.46 -5.23 -46.33
N LYS A 42 -29.86 -6.46 -46.72
CA LYS A 42 -30.47 -6.73 -48.02
C LYS A 42 -31.99 -6.54 -48.03
N ASP A 43 -32.64 -6.70 -46.88
CA ASP A 43 -34.09 -6.51 -46.76
C ASP A 43 -34.42 -5.04 -46.59
N PRO A 44 -35.20 -4.39 -47.50
CA PRO A 44 -35.58 -3.00 -47.40
C PRO A 44 -36.35 -2.66 -46.12
N ALA A 45 -37.17 -3.58 -45.61
CA ALA A 45 -37.94 -3.38 -44.38
C ALA A 45 -36.98 -3.32 -43.15
N GLU A 46 -36.02 -4.23 -43.07
CA GLU A 46 -34.98 -4.22 -42.06
C GLU A 46 -34.12 -2.97 -42.15
N TYR A 47 -33.67 -2.59 -43.36
CA TYR A 47 -32.89 -1.37 -43.58
C TYR A 47 -33.65 -0.11 -43.05
N ASN A 48 -34.91 0.04 -43.47
CA ASN A 48 -35.73 1.18 -42.99
C ASN A 48 -35.87 1.20 -41.47
N ALA A 49 -36.11 0.03 -40.86
CA ALA A 49 -36.21 -0.07 -39.41
C ALA A 49 -34.92 0.34 -38.69
N TYR A 50 -33.75 -0.12 -39.19
CA TYR A 50 -32.44 0.27 -38.67
C TYR A 50 -32.19 1.77 -38.80
N VAL A 51 -32.41 2.35 -39.99
CA VAL A 51 -32.19 3.77 -40.26
C VAL A 51 -33.12 4.63 -39.39
N ASN A 52 -34.38 4.27 -39.25
CA ASN A 52 -35.33 4.96 -38.37
C ASN A 52 -34.88 4.95 -36.90
N ALA A 53 -34.38 3.83 -36.40
CA ALA A 53 -33.86 3.74 -35.04
C ALA A 53 -32.55 4.57 -34.89
N TYR A 54 -31.65 4.51 -35.86
CA TYR A 54 -30.39 5.27 -35.89
C TYR A 54 -30.61 6.78 -35.89
N GLN A 55 -31.61 7.27 -36.65
CA GLN A 55 -31.91 8.72 -36.80
C GLN A 55 -32.60 9.35 -35.58
N GLN A 56 -33.05 8.54 -34.60
CA GLN A 56 -33.67 9.10 -33.39
C GLN A 56 -32.67 10.03 -32.68
N GLN A 57 -33.11 11.27 -32.38
CA GLN A 57 -32.26 12.25 -31.68
C GLN A 57 -32.38 12.13 -30.15
N ASN A 58 -33.53 11.72 -29.65
CA ASN A 58 -33.76 11.51 -28.24
C ASN A 58 -33.10 10.17 -27.81
N PRO A 59 -32.16 10.16 -26.84
CA PRO A 59 -31.46 8.94 -26.46
C PRO A 59 -32.35 7.80 -25.95
N VAL A 60 -33.43 8.13 -25.21
CA VAL A 60 -34.37 7.13 -24.71
C VAL A 60 -35.12 6.50 -25.87
N MET A 61 -35.65 7.32 -26.80
CA MET A 61 -36.36 6.84 -27.97
C MET A 61 -35.46 6.06 -28.92
N LYS A 62 -34.19 6.48 -29.06
CA LYS A 62 -33.19 5.75 -29.82
C LYS A 62 -32.99 4.33 -29.26
N ALA A 63 -32.79 4.24 -27.96
CA ALA A 63 -32.59 2.93 -27.29
C ALA A 63 -33.82 2.02 -27.45
N GLN A 64 -35.02 2.58 -27.31
CA GLN A 64 -36.29 1.85 -27.51
C GLN A 64 -36.46 1.38 -28.95
N ALA A 65 -36.19 2.23 -29.93
CA ALA A 65 -36.28 1.88 -31.35
C ALA A 65 -35.23 0.80 -31.76
N LEU A 66 -34.00 0.88 -31.21
CA LEU A 66 -32.99 -0.15 -31.42
C LEU A 66 -33.35 -1.46 -30.75
N GLU A 67 -33.97 -1.44 -29.57
CA GLU A 67 -34.50 -2.65 -28.92
C GLU A 67 -35.61 -3.31 -29.75
N ALA A 68 -36.57 -2.53 -30.26
CA ALA A 68 -37.63 -3.04 -31.15
C ALA A 68 -37.02 -3.61 -32.45
N TYR A 69 -36.01 -2.95 -33.01
CA TYR A 69 -35.29 -3.44 -34.17
C TYR A 69 -34.66 -4.83 -33.91
N LEU A 70 -33.92 -4.96 -32.79
CA LEU A 70 -33.25 -6.22 -32.41
C LEU A 70 -34.22 -7.33 -32.08
N GLN A 71 -35.42 -7.02 -31.59
CA GLN A 71 -36.49 -7.99 -31.37
C GLN A 71 -37.07 -8.50 -32.71
N THR A 72 -37.24 -7.60 -33.67
CA THR A 72 -37.80 -7.95 -35.01
C THR A 72 -36.76 -8.65 -35.88
N TYR A 73 -35.50 -8.24 -35.81
CA TYR A 73 -34.39 -8.75 -36.62
C TYR A 73 -33.23 -9.33 -35.76
N PRO A 74 -33.44 -10.41 -34.99
CA PRO A 74 -32.49 -10.92 -34.02
C PRO A 74 -31.18 -11.46 -34.66
N ASN A 75 -31.21 -11.78 -35.94
CA ASN A 75 -30.09 -12.29 -36.71
C ASN A 75 -29.50 -11.26 -37.68
N SER A 76 -29.81 -9.99 -37.51
CA SER A 76 -29.30 -8.91 -38.34
C SER A 76 -27.77 -8.88 -38.38
N VAL A 77 -27.22 -8.58 -39.54
CA VAL A 77 -25.79 -8.30 -39.73
C VAL A 77 -25.35 -7.05 -38.97
N MET A 78 -26.29 -6.16 -38.62
CA MET A 78 -26.08 -4.95 -37.83
C MET A 78 -26.31 -5.15 -36.33
N LYS A 79 -26.46 -6.38 -35.86
CA LYS A 79 -26.79 -6.67 -34.44
C LYS A 79 -25.77 -6.07 -33.46
N GLU A 80 -24.50 -6.24 -33.73
CA GLU A 80 -23.43 -5.66 -32.89
C GLU A 80 -23.50 -4.13 -32.89
N ASP A 81 -23.61 -3.52 -34.08
CA ASP A 81 -23.68 -2.07 -34.24
C ASP A 81 -24.93 -1.49 -33.54
N ALA A 82 -26.07 -2.15 -33.66
CA ALA A 82 -27.31 -1.75 -33.00
C ALA A 82 -27.18 -1.83 -31.46
N LEU A 83 -26.55 -2.87 -30.93
CA LEU A 83 -26.28 -3.03 -29.51
C LEU A 83 -25.31 -1.94 -28.99
N GLU A 84 -24.24 -1.61 -29.76
CA GLU A 84 -23.32 -0.52 -29.41
C GLU A 84 -24.03 0.84 -29.38
N LEU A 85 -24.85 1.12 -30.39
CA LEU A 85 -25.65 2.35 -30.43
C LEU A 85 -26.64 2.44 -29.27
N MET A 86 -27.24 1.32 -28.90
CA MET A 86 -28.15 1.22 -27.76
C MET A 86 -27.41 1.46 -26.43
N MET A 87 -26.22 0.88 -26.27
CA MET A 87 -25.33 1.09 -25.12
C MET A 87 -25.03 2.59 -24.96
N VAL A 88 -24.61 3.27 -26.04
CA VAL A 88 -24.34 4.71 -26.06
C VAL A 88 -25.61 5.53 -25.75
N ALA A 89 -26.74 5.15 -26.31
CA ALA A 89 -28.00 5.82 -26.06
C ALA A 89 -28.43 5.74 -24.59
N TYR A 90 -28.26 4.59 -23.93
CA TYR A 90 -28.52 4.47 -22.50
C TYR A 90 -27.53 5.27 -21.64
N GLN A 91 -26.23 5.38 -22.02
CA GLN A 91 -25.28 6.28 -21.36
C GLN A 91 -25.73 7.75 -21.46
N GLN A 92 -26.13 8.20 -22.65
CA GLN A 92 -26.65 9.57 -22.86
C GLN A 92 -27.97 9.84 -22.11
N ALA A 93 -28.77 8.80 -21.90
CA ALA A 93 -30.00 8.87 -21.11
C ALA A 93 -29.73 8.79 -19.57
N ASN A 94 -28.48 8.65 -19.15
CA ASN A 94 -28.07 8.42 -17.76
C ASN A 94 -28.72 7.14 -17.13
N ASP A 95 -29.05 6.15 -17.94
CA ASP A 95 -29.54 4.83 -17.49
C ASP A 95 -28.35 3.85 -17.44
N ALA A 96 -27.56 3.96 -16.36
CA ALA A 96 -26.33 3.18 -16.21
C ALA A 96 -26.57 1.67 -16.23
N GLN A 97 -27.68 1.20 -15.61
CA GLN A 97 -27.95 -0.25 -15.56
C GLN A 97 -28.24 -0.79 -16.96
N LYS A 98 -29.08 -0.14 -17.74
CA LYS A 98 -29.38 -0.59 -19.11
C LYS A 98 -28.16 -0.44 -20.04
N ALA A 99 -27.28 0.54 -19.80
CA ALA A 99 -26.02 0.64 -20.53
C ALA A 99 -25.11 -0.56 -20.28
N LEU A 100 -25.00 -1.02 -19.01
CA LEU A 100 -24.23 -2.23 -18.67
C LEU A 100 -24.86 -3.50 -19.26
N ASP A 101 -26.20 -3.61 -19.21
CA ASP A 101 -26.93 -4.75 -19.81
C ASP A 101 -26.71 -4.80 -21.35
N ALA A 102 -26.76 -3.64 -22.00
CA ALA A 102 -26.47 -3.53 -23.44
C ALA A 102 -25.02 -3.90 -23.75
N ALA A 103 -24.05 -3.44 -22.96
CA ALA A 103 -22.65 -3.82 -23.11
C ALA A 103 -22.44 -5.32 -22.95
N ALA A 104 -23.08 -5.95 -21.98
CA ALA A 104 -23.02 -7.39 -21.81
C ALA A 104 -23.59 -8.14 -23.03
N ARG A 105 -24.65 -7.63 -23.63
CA ARG A 105 -25.22 -8.19 -24.89
C ARG A 105 -24.26 -7.99 -26.08
N VAL A 106 -23.55 -6.86 -26.16
CA VAL A 106 -22.49 -6.66 -27.15
C VAL A 106 -21.44 -7.78 -27.04
N LEU A 107 -20.97 -8.06 -25.82
CA LEU A 107 -19.95 -9.12 -25.61
C LEU A 107 -20.44 -10.52 -25.90
N GLN A 108 -21.75 -10.79 -25.88
CA GLN A 108 -22.29 -12.06 -26.36
C GLN A 108 -22.16 -12.22 -27.88
N VAL A 109 -22.14 -11.11 -28.63
CA VAL A 109 -21.96 -11.09 -30.07
C VAL A 109 -20.50 -11.01 -30.46
N ASN A 110 -19.77 -10.13 -29.83
CA ASN A 110 -18.33 -9.91 -30.02
C ASN A 110 -17.62 -9.81 -28.66
N PRO A 111 -17.04 -10.91 -28.16
CA PRO A 111 -16.33 -10.93 -26.88
C PRO A 111 -15.15 -9.95 -26.78
N ASN A 112 -14.61 -9.52 -27.92
CA ASN A 112 -13.45 -8.62 -27.99
C ASN A 112 -13.84 -7.15 -28.30
N ASN A 113 -15.12 -6.81 -28.13
CA ASN A 113 -15.57 -5.44 -28.38
C ASN A 113 -14.98 -4.48 -27.32
N ILE A 114 -14.01 -3.68 -27.75
CA ILE A 114 -13.23 -2.77 -26.89
C ILE A 114 -14.12 -1.76 -26.12
N ARG A 115 -15.16 -1.23 -26.79
CA ARG A 115 -16.04 -0.22 -26.16
C ARG A 115 -16.90 -0.82 -25.07
N ALA A 116 -17.44 -2.01 -25.29
CA ALA A 116 -18.25 -2.72 -24.30
C ALA A 116 -17.36 -3.15 -23.09
N LEU A 117 -16.17 -3.68 -23.37
CA LEU A 117 -15.20 -4.05 -22.33
C LEU A 117 -14.79 -2.84 -21.49
N ALA A 118 -14.49 -1.70 -22.14
CA ALA A 118 -14.09 -0.48 -21.44
C ALA A 118 -15.24 0.07 -20.56
N LEU A 119 -16.49 0.08 -21.08
CA LEU A 119 -17.65 0.51 -20.29
C LEU A 119 -17.84 -0.36 -19.04
N LEU A 120 -17.74 -1.67 -19.20
CA LEU A 120 -17.94 -2.60 -18.08
C LEU A 120 -16.78 -2.49 -17.07
N ALA A 121 -15.52 -2.48 -17.51
CA ALA A 121 -14.36 -2.35 -16.63
C ALA A 121 -14.42 -1.07 -15.82
N TYR A 122 -14.68 0.08 -16.46
CA TYR A 122 -14.81 1.37 -15.81
C TYR A 122 -15.91 1.40 -14.76
N ASN A 123 -17.13 0.99 -15.13
CA ASN A 123 -18.28 1.07 -14.22
C ASN A 123 -18.13 0.11 -13.03
N TYR A 124 -17.68 -1.12 -13.24
CA TYR A 124 -17.48 -2.05 -12.13
C TYR A 124 -16.37 -1.58 -11.20
N ARG A 125 -15.28 -0.98 -11.71
CA ARG A 125 -14.27 -0.33 -10.89
C ARG A 125 -14.86 0.83 -10.08
N ALA A 126 -15.66 1.69 -10.71
CA ALA A 126 -16.32 2.81 -10.05
C ALA A 126 -17.28 2.35 -8.94
N MET A 127 -18.07 1.29 -9.20
CA MET A 127 -18.93 0.69 -8.19
C MET A 127 -18.12 0.07 -7.04
N ALA A 128 -17.03 -0.62 -7.35
CA ALA A 128 -16.15 -1.18 -6.33
C ALA A 128 -15.53 -0.11 -5.43
N SER A 129 -15.14 1.04 -6.02
CA SER A 129 -14.54 2.16 -5.26
C SER A 129 -15.48 2.81 -4.24
N GLN A 130 -16.80 2.63 -4.40
CA GLN A 130 -17.81 3.10 -3.45
C GLN A 130 -17.92 2.19 -2.21
N GLY A 131 -17.32 1.01 -2.25
CA GLY A 131 -17.42 0.01 -1.18
C GLY A 131 -18.80 -0.67 -1.11
N GLY A 132 -19.08 -1.26 0.04
CA GLY A 132 -20.37 -1.93 0.28
C GLY A 132 -20.36 -3.43 0.00
N PRO A 133 -21.51 -4.11 0.14
CA PRO A 133 -21.60 -5.58 0.10
C PRO A 133 -21.14 -6.21 -1.22
N GLN A 134 -21.29 -5.49 -2.33
CA GLN A 134 -20.97 -5.97 -3.67
C GLN A 134 -19.54 -5.60 -4.12
N MET A 135 -18.75 -5.00 -3.24
CA MET A 135 -17.39 -4.52 -3.59
C MET A 135 -16.54 -5.61 -4.21
N GLN A 136 -16.51 -6.81 -3.62
CA GLN A 136 -15.66 -7.90 -4.10
C GLN A 136 -16.11 -8.42 -5.47
N ASP A 137 -17.42 -8.57 -5.69
CA ASP A 137 -17.98 -8.97 -6.98
C ASP A 137 -17.68 -7.93 -8.06
N ASN A 138 -17.80 -6.66 -7.72
CA ASN A 138 -17.49 -5.56 -8.63
C ASN A 138 -16.00 -5.50 -8.97
N LEU A 139 -15.11 -5.74 -7.98
CA LEU A 139 -13.65 -5.85 -8.22
C LEU A 139 -13.32 -7.02 -9.15
N ALA A 140 -13.91 -8.19 -8.92
CA ALA A 140 -13.70 -9.35 -9.77
C ALA A 140 -14.12 -9.09 -11.21
N LYS A 141 -15.27 -8.46 -11.42
CA LYS A 141 -15.78 -8.07 -12.75
C LYS A 141 -14.90 -6.99 -13.39
N ALA A 142 -14.50 -5.97 -12.63
CA ALA A 142 -13.60 -4.91 -13.13
C ALA A 142 -12.29 -5.51 -13.64
N LYS A 143 -11.68 -6.40 -12.84
CA LYS A 143 -10.47 -7.14 -13.21
C LYS A 143 -10.69 -7.98 -14.47
N GLN A 144 -11.74 -8.80 -14.49
CA GLN A 144 -12.05 -9.68 -15.61
C GLN A 144 -12.18 -8.91 -16.92
N TYR A 145 -13.00 -7.85 -16.95
CA TYR A 145 -13.19 -7.03 -18.14
C TYR A 145 -11.96 -6.21 -18.52
N GLY A 146 -11.17 -5.78 -17.51
CA GLY A 146 -9.88 -5.13 -17.74
C GLY A 146 -8.88 -6.07 -18.43
N GLU A 147 -8.66 -7.27 -17.89
CA GLU A 147 -7.76 -8.28 -18.47
C GLU A 147 -8.19 -8.70 -19.89
N GLN A 148 -9.49 -8.93 -20.09
CA GLN A 148 -10.03 -9.25 -21.42
C GLN A 148 -9.86 -8.07 -22.38
N GLY A 149 -10.02 -6.84 -21.91
CA GLY A 149 -9.80 -5.61 -22.66
C GLY A 149 -8.36 -5.45 -23.10
N LEU A 150 -7.39 -5.68 -22.21
CA LEU A 150 -5.97 -5.63 -22.54
C LEU A 150 -5.60 -6.66 -23.61
N GLN A 151 -6.14 -7.90 -23.52
CA GLN A 151 -5.93 -8.92 -24.54
C GLN A 151 -6.53 -8.51 -25.89
N ALA A 152 -7.73 -7.94 -25.88
CA ALA A 152 -8.39 -7.48 -27.11
C ALA A 152 -7.63 -6.29 -27.73
N LEU A 153 -7.10 -5.39 -26.90
CA LEU A 153 -6.34 -4.21 -27.31
C LEU A 153 -5.04 -4.58 -28.05
N GLN A 154 -4.32 -5.62 -27.58
CA GLN A 154 -3.10 -6.11 -28.23
C GLN A 154 -3.33 -6.56 -29.68
N ASN A 155 -4.53 -7.05 -30.00
CA ASN A 155 -4.89 -7.55 -31.30
C ASN A 155 -5.75 -6.57 -32.12
N MET A 156 -5.98 -5.36 -31.56
CA MET A 156 -6.86 -4.38 -32.17
C MET A 156 -6.28 -3.84 -33.47
N LYS A 157 -7.05 -3.99 -34.54
CA LYS A 157 -6.72 -3.38 -35.84
C LYS A 157 -7.46 -2.06 -35.99
N LYS A 158 -6.78 -1.10 -36.64
CA LYS A 158 -7.42 0.18 -36.94
C LYS A 158 -8.63 -0.04 -37.86
N PRO A 159 -9.83 0.41 -37.46
CA PRO A 159 -11.02 0.34 -38.32
C PRO A 159 -10.83 1.12 -39.61
N ASP A 160 -11.42 0.64 -40.71
CA ASP A 160 -11.41 1.34 -41.97
C ASP A 160 -12.03 2.73 -41.83
N GLY A 161 -11.36 3.74 -42.40
CA GLY A 161 -11.82 5.13 -42.33
C GLY A 161 -11.49 5.88 -41.04
N MET A 162 -10.94 5.20 -40.01
CA MET A 162 -10.47 5.89 -38.80
C MET A 162 -9.09 6.53 -39.04
N SER A 163 -8.89 7.78 -38.60
CA SER A 163 -7.57 8.40 -38.65
C SER A 163 -6.59 7.72 -37.66
N ASP A 164 -5.27 7.83 -37.90
CA ASP A 164 -4.26 7.30 -36.99
C ASP A 164 -4.33 7.99 -35.62
N ALA A 165 -4.63 9.29 -35.60
CA ALA A 165 -4.79 10.05 -34.38
C ALA A 165 -5.99 9.55 -33.54
N ASP A 166 -7.13 9.32 -34.17
CA ASP A 166 -8.32 8.82 -33.48
C ASP A 166 -8.13 7.37 -33.00
N PHE A 167 -7.42 6.55 -33.79
CA PHE A 167 -7.07 5.19 -33.39
C PHE A 167 -6.13 5.19 -32.18
N THR A 168 -5.07 5.98 -32.21
CA THR A 168 -4.13 6.13 -31.08
C THR A 168 -4.85 6.63 -29.84
N LYS A 169 -5.73 7.63 -29.99
CA LYS A 169 -6.53 8.15 -28.89
C LYS A 169 -7.42 7.06 -28.28
N LEU A 170 -8.17 6.34 -29.11
CA LEU A 170 -9.03 5.25 -28.65
C LEU A 170 -8.23 4.16 -27.93
N HIS A 171 -7.08 3.77 -28.51
CA HIS A 171 -6.18 2.77 -27.94
C HIS A 171 -5.69 3.20 -26.55
N ASN A 172 -5.21 4.42 -26.40
CA ASN A 172 -4.68 4.93 -25.15
C ASN A 172 -5.76 5.11 -24.09
N GLU A 173 -6.92 5.69 -24.45
CA GLU A 173 -8.03 5.89 -23.51
C GLU A 173 -8.57 4.56 -22.98
N THR A 174 -8.70 3.56 -23.85
CA THR A 174 -9.16 2.24 -23.43
C THR A 174 -8.09 1.47 -22.65
N GLY A 175 -6.81 1.61 -23.03
CA GLY A 175 -5.67 1.08 -22.27
C GLY A 175 -5.65 1.58 -20.83
N ALA A 176 -5.77 2.88 -20.63
CA ALA A 176 -5.85 3.49 -19.30
C ALA A 176 -7.00 2.92 -18.46
N ILE A 177 -8.18 2.72 -19.07
CA ILE A 177 -9.33 2.14 -18.37
C ILE A 177 -9.04 0.69 -17.93
N PHE A 178 -8.47 -0.11 -18.83
CA PHE A 178 -8.21 -1.52 -18.55
C PHE A 178 -7.12 -1.71 -17.50
N ASP A 179 -5.96 -1.08 -17.70
CA ASP A 179 -4.86 -1.13 -16.71
C ASP A 179 -5.30 -0.55 -15.37
N GLY A 180 -6.04 0.56 -15.38
CA GLY A 180 -6.61 1.15 -14.18
C GLY A 180 -7.59 0.24 -13.44
N ALA A 181 -8.38 -0.58 -14.16
CA ALA A 181 -9.30 -1.53 -13.54
C ALA A 181 -8.56 -2.72 -12.91
N VAL A 182 -7.56 -3.27 -13.62
CA VAL A 182 -6.74 -4.39 -13.15
C VAL A 182 -5.88 -3.95 -11.97
N GLY A 183 -5.17 -2.81 -12.09
CA GLY A 183 -4.31 -2.28 -11.04
C GLY A 183 -5.09 -1.89 -9.77
N PHE A 184 -6.32 -1.35 -9.92
CA PHE A 184 -7.16 -1.07 -8.76
C PHE A 184 -7.59 -2.34 -8.02
N ALA A 185 -7.92 -3.40 -8.75
CA ALA A 185 -8.23 -4.70 -8.16
C ALA A 185 -7.02 -5.31 -7.43
N ALA A 186 -5.82 -5.20 -8.01
CA ALA A 186 -4.56 -5.63 -7.40
C ALA A 186 -4.28 -4.84 -6.11
N LEU A 187 -4.48 -3.52 -6.12
CA LEU A 187 -4.32 -2.68 -4.92
C LEU A 187 -5.25 -3.11 -3.78
N GLN A 188 -6.53 -3.38 -4.09
CA GLN A 188 -7.50 -3.84 -3.09
C GLN A 188 -7.16 -5.24 -2.55
N ALA A 189 -6.51 -6.08 -3.35
CA ALA A 189 -5.97 -7.37 -2.93
C ALA A 189 -4.63 -7.24 -2.18
N LYS A 190 -4.07 -6.02 -2.04
CA LYS A 190 -2.75 -5.71 -1.48
C LYS A 190 -1.58 -6.34 -2.25
N ASP A 191 -1.80 -6.69 -3.51
CA ASP A 191 -0.73 -7.02 -4.45
C ASP A 191 -0.15 -5.72 -5.00
N TYR A 192 0.72 -5.12 -4.18
CA TYR A 192 1.28 -3.81 -4.49
C TYR A 192 2.17 -3.83 -5.72
N ALA A 193 2.85 -4.94 -6.00
CA ALA A 193 3.73 -5.05 -7.16
C ALA A 193 2.92 -5.04 -8.47
N ALA A 194 1.85 -5.82 -8.55
CA ALA A 194 0.93 -5.78 -9.69
C ALA A 194 0.23 -4.42 -9.80
N ALA A 195 -0.23 -3.86 -8.66
CA ALA A 195 -0.88 -2.56 -8.64
C ALA A 195 0.04 -1.44 -9.15
N GLN A 196 1.31 -1.40 -8.74
CA GLN A 196 2.30 -0.44 -9.23
C GLN A 196 2.47 -0.52 -10.74
N LYS A 197 2.67 -1.73 -11.26
CA LYS A 197 2.84 -1.94 -12.70
C LYS A 197 1.63 -1.46 -13.49
N ASP A 198 0.45 -1.98 -13.20
CA ASP A 198 -0.74 -1.72 -14.00
C ASP A 198 -1.22 -0.26 -13.85
N MET A 199 -1.12 0.32 -12.62
CA MET A 199 -1.45 1.74 -12.42
C MET A 199 -0.44 2.68 -13.09
N GLN A 200 0.84 2.31 -13.17
CA GLN A 200 1.84 3.10 -13.90
C GLN A 200 1.57 3.08 -15.39
N GLU A 201 1.17 1.94 -15.95
CA GLU A 201 0.72 1.84 -17.35
C GLU A 201 -0.53 2.70 -17.57
N ALA A 202 -1.55 2.62 -16.69
CA ALA A 202 -2.75 3.44 -16.79
C ALA A 202 -2.43 4.94 -16.82
N VAL A 203 -1.60 5.43 -15.91
CA VAL A 203 -1.15 6.83 -15.87
C VAL A 203 -0.31 7.20 -17.10
N GLY A 204 0.46 6.25 -17.64
CA GLY A 204 1.27 6.45 -18.86
C GLY A 204 0.44 6.62 -20.12
N TRP A 205 -0.73 5.99 -20.22
CA TRP A 205 -1.66 6.12 -21.34
C TRP A 205 -2.46 7.43 -21.34
N GLU A 206 -2.63 8.06 -20.18
CA GLU A 206 -3.51 9.22 -20.04
C GLU A 206 -2.94 10.48 -20.67
N SER A 207 -3.76 11.16 -21.48
CA SER A 207 -3.46 12.50 -22.00
C SER A 207 -3.74 13.60 -20.97
N GLN A 208 -4.57 13.32 -19.97
CA GLN A 208 -4.95 14.23 -18.89
C GLN A 208 -4.86 13.50 -17.53
N PRO A 209 -4.32 14.17 -16.50
CA PRO A 209 -4.18 13.57 -15.19
C PRO A 209 -5.53 13.14 -14.58
N ASN A 210 -5.61 11.91 -14.09
CA ASN A 210 -6.80 11.35 -13.43
C ASN A 210 -6.49 10.94 -12.00
N ILE A 211 -7.18 11.54 -11.04
CA ILE A 211 -7.02 11.20 -9.61
C ILE A 211 -7.36 9.74 -9.31
N ALA A 212 -8.28 9.15 -10.09
CA ALA A 212 -8.68 7.75 -9.90
C ALA A 212 -7.55 6.75 -10.21
N ASP A 213 -6.51 7.16 -10.95
CA ASP A 213 -5.35 6.33 -11.27
C ASP A 213 -4.10 6.78 -10.51
N ILE A 214 -3.86 8.09 -10.38
CA ILE A 214 -2.69 8.62 -9.69
C ILE A 214 -2.73 8.35 -8.17
N TYR A 215 -3.89 8.47 -7.52
CA TYR A 215 -3.99 8.19 -6.08
C TYR A 215 -3.79 6.70 -5.73
N PRO A 216 -4.40 5.74 -6.45
CA PRO A 216 -4.06 4.32 -6.30
C PRO A 216 -2.59 3.98 -6.58
N LEU A 217 -1.96 4.59 -7.62
CA LEU A 217 -0.53 4.42 -7.89
C LEU A 217 0.30 4.88 -6.69
N ALA A 218 0.05 6.11 -6.20
CA ALA A 218 0.73 6.64 -5.03
C ALA A 218 0.56 5.72 -3.80
N THR A 219 -0.66 5.18 -3.62
CA THR A 219 -0.95 4.28 -2.50
C THR A 219 -0.19 2.96 -2.65
N ALA A 220 -0.15 2.37 -3.85
CA ALA A 220 0.59 1.15 -4.12
C ALA A 220 2.09 1.34 -3.83
N ASP A 221 2.67 2.47 -4.26
CA ASP A 221 4.07 2.81 -4.00
C ASP A 221 4.37 2.97 -2.50
N LEU A 222 3.50 3.69 -1.77
CA LEU A 222 3.71 4.01 -0.36
C LEU A 222 3.37 2.85 0.60
N GLU A 223 2.62 1.85 0.16
CA GLU A 223 2.28 0.66 0.97
C GLU A 223 3.14 -0.57 0.62
N ALA A 224 3.88 -0.55 -0.48
CA ALA A 224 4.78 -1.62 -0.89
C ALA A 224 5.90 -1.86 0.13
N LYS A 225 6.47 -3.06 0.08
CA LYS A 225 7.64 -3.43 0.87
C LYS A 225 8.69 -4.08 -0.04
N PRO A 226 9.82 -3.40 -0.32
CA PRO A 226 10.19 -2.05 0.13
C PRO A 226 9.27 -0.97 -0.46
N MET A 227 9.11 0.15 0.26
CA MET A 227 8.36 1.32 -0.21
C MET A 227 9.06 1.94 -1.43
N ASN A 228 8.27 2.31 -2.46
CA ASN A 228 8.78 3.07 -3.60
C ASN A 228 8.66 4.58 -3.31
N PRO A 229 9.79 5.32 -3.23
CA PRO A 229 9.75 6.75 -2.92
C PRO A 229 9.07 7.62 -4.00
N ALA A 230 8.86 7.11 -5.23
CA ALA A 230 8.08 7.80 -6.25
C ALA A 230 6.64 8.11 -5.79
N GLY A 231 6.10 7.29 -4.88
CA GLY A 231 4.80 7.50 -4.27
C GLY A 231 4.66 8.85 -3.56
N PHE A 232 5.75 9.44 -3.05
CA PHE A 232 5.71 10.79 -2.47
C PHE A 232 5.45 11.88 -3.50
N TRP A 233 5.92 11.69 -4.72
CA TRP A 233 5.60 12.57 -5.83
C TRP A 233 4.14 12.40 -6.27
N PHE A 234 3.73 11.17 -6.53
CA PHE A 234 2.37 10.87 -7.01
C PHE A 234 1.29 11.27 -6.00
N ILE A 235 1.55 11.14 -4.69
CA ILE A 235 0.55 11.56 -3.69
C ILE A 235 0.32 13.07 -3.69
N VAL A 236 1.35 13.88 -3.95
CA VAL A 236 1.20 15.32 -4.13
C VAL A 236 0.44 15.63 -5.41
N LYS A 237 0.75 14.94 -6.53
CA LYS A 237 0.00 15.08 -7.78
C LYS A 237 -1.48 14.74 -7.62
N ALA A 238 -1.79 13.64 -6.93
CA ALA A 238 -3.18 13.28 -6.60
C ALA A 238 -3.88 14.37 -5.75
N ALA A 239 -3.18 14.92 -4.77
CA ALA A 239 -3.72 15.99 -3.94
C ALA A 239 -4.05 17.26 -4.76
N MET A 240 -3.28 17.58 -5.79
CA MET A 240 -3.57 18.73 -6.66
C MET A 240 -4.86 18.56 -7.47
N LEU A 241 -5.27 17.33 -7.75
CA LEU A 241 -6.49 16.99 -8.47
C LEU A 241 -7.71 16.88 -7.55
N ALA A 242 -7.48 16.72 -6.25
CA ALA A 242 -8.52 16.61 -5.26
C ALA A 242 -9.17 17.98 -4.97
N GLN A 243 -10.46 17.97 -4.62
CA GLN A 243 -11.20 19.18 -4.28
C GLN A 243 -11.52 19.26 -2.79
N GLY A 244 -11.59 20.48 -2.28
CA GLY A 244 -12.00 20.76 -0.90
C GLY A 244 -11.10 20.09 0.13
N ALA A 245 -11.70 19.51 1.17
CA ALA A 245 -10.99 18.86 2.27
C ALA A 245 -10.16 17.63 1.82
N GLY A 246 -10.50 17.03 0.69
CA GLY A 246 -9.79 15.86 0.17
C GLY A 246 -8.33 16.15 -0.16
N GLN A 247 -8.02 17.36 -0.64
CA GLN A 247 -6.65 17.76 -0.93
C GLN A 247 -5.76 17.67 0.31
N GLN A 248 -6.19 18.26 1.43
CA GLN A 248 -5.43 18.26 2.66
C GLN A 248 -5.29 16.86 3.24
N GLN A 249 -6.36 16.05 3.22
CA GLN A 249 -6.32 14.67 3.70
C GLN A 249 -5.29 13.81 2.95
N ILE A 250 -5.19 13.99 1.62
CA ILE A 250 -4.21 13.28 0.79
C ILE A 250 -2.78 13.73 1.13
N LEU A 251 -2.56 15.05 1.29
CA LEU A 251 -1.25 15.58 1.69
C LEU A 251 -0.84 15.10 3.08
N ASP A 252 -1.76 15.08 4.05
CA ASP A 252 -1.50 14.62 5.41
C ASP A 252 -1.13 13.13 5.44
N TYR A 253 -1.83 12.32 4.63
CA TYR A 253 -1.45 10.92 4.46
C TYR A 253 -0.03 10.78 3.89
N GLY A 254 0.29 11.50 2.81
CA GLY A 254 1.62 11.49 2.21
C GLY A 254 2.71 11.94 3.20
N LYS A 255 2.48 13.04 3.93
CA LYS A 255 3.38 13.56 4.96
C LYS A 255 3.63 12.54 6.07
N LYS A 256 2.58 11.88 6.55
CA LYS A 256 2.71 10.83 7.58
C LYS A 256 3.58 9.66 7.10
N LYS A 257 3.41 9.22 5.85
CA LYS A 257 4.24 8.19 5.24
C LYS A 257 5.68 8.64 5.06
N TYR A 258 5.88 9.90 4.66
CA TYR A 258 7.20 10.50 4.49
C TYR A 258 7.97 10.51 5.82
N ILE A 259 7.38 11.04 6.89
CA ILE A 259 8.00 11.08 8.22
C ILE A 259 8.38 9.67 8.69
N ARG A 260 7.52 8.68 8.46
CA ARG A 260 7.83 7.29 8.83
C ARG A 260 8.99 6.71 8.03
N TYR A 261 9.15 7.11 6.77
CA TYR A 261 10.20 6.62 5.88
C TYR A 261 11.54 7.34 6.11
N HIS A 262 11.50 8.65 6.27
CA HIS A 262 12.66 9.54 6.38
C HIS A 262 13.07 9.86 7.83
N ASN A 263 12.22 9.56 8.81
CA ASN A 263 12.37 9.88 10.24
C ASN A 263 12.40 11.37 10.58
N SER A 264 12.05 12.24 9.64
CA SER A 264 11.93 13.70 9.80
C SER A 264 10.89 14.22 8.82
N GLU A 265 10.35 15.42 9.09
CA GLU A 265 9.54 16.13 8.09
C GLU A 265 10.38 17.02 7.16
N ASP A 266 11.69 17.12 7.38
CA ASP A 266 12.60 17.93 6.58
C ASP A 266 12.59 17.44 5.12
N GLY A 267 12.48 18.38 4.17
CA GLY A 267 12.38 18.09 2.75
C GLY A 267 10.98 17.77 2.23
N TRP A 268 9.98 17.50 3.09
CA TRP A 268 8.61 17.28 2.61
C TRP A 268 8.03 18.49 1.88
N SER A 269 8.23 19.69 2.44
CA SER A 269 7.79 20.95 1.79
C SER A 269 8.39 21.16 0.41
N ASP A 270 9.63 20.73 0.21
CA ASP A 270 10.34 20.86 -1.07
C ASP A 270 9.76 19.92 -2.12
N ILE A 271 9.44 18.68 -1.74
CA ILE A 271 8.73 17.73 -2.63
C ILE A 271 7.39 18.31 -3.05
N VAL A 272 6.63 18.85 -2.09
CA VAL A 272 5.32 19.46 -2.37
C VAL A 272 5.47 20.65 -3.33
N ALA A 273 6.47 21.51 -3.10
CA ALA A 273 6.71 22.67 -3.97
C ALA A 273 7.14 22.25 -5.37
N GLN A 274 8.08 21.31 -5.50
CA GLN A 274 8.56 20.79 -6.79
C GLN A 274 7.45 20.10 -7.57
N ALA A 275 6.68 19.22 -6.93
CA ALA A 275 5.58 18.53 -7.59
C ALA A 275 4.48 19.49 -8.04
N LYS A 276 4.17 20.53 -7.27
CA LYS A 276 3.22 21.58 -7.65
C LYS A 276 3.71 22.42 -8.83
N ALA A 277 4.99 22.71 -8.90
CA ALA A 277 5.56 23.51 -9.98
C ALA A 277 5.72 22.73 -11.30
N SER A 278 5.84 21.43 -11.23
CA SER A 278 6.00 20.58 -12.41
C SER A 278 4.69 20.38 -13.18
N THR A 279 4.73 20.44 -14.50
CA THR A 279 3.63 20.04 -15.38
C THR A 279 3.57 18.52 -15.62
N SER A 280 4.69 17.81 -15.41
CA SER A 280 4.75 16.35 -15.55
C SER A 280 4.03 15.65 -14.40
N ILE A 281 3.28 14.61 -14.71
CA ILE A 281 2.73 13.70 -13.71
C ILE A 281 3.83 12.80 -13.13
N MET A 282 4.75 12.37 -14.00
CA MET A 282 5.87 11.53 -13.58
C MET A 282 6.91 12.33 -12.80
N PRO A 283 7.56 11.74 -11.79
CA PRO A 283 8.64 12.38 -11.07
C PRO A 283 9.82 12.69 -12.02
N PRO A 284 10.64 13.70 -11.72
CA PRO A 284 11.83 13.97 -12.50
C PRO A 284 12.82 12.81 -12.42
N ALA A 285 13.65 12.66 -13.45
CA ALA A 285 14.69 11.64 -13.46
C ALA A 285 15.61 11.77 -12.24
N GLY A 286 15.84 10.66 -11.55
CA GLY A 286 16.67 10.65 -10.32
C GLY A 286 15.94 11.11 -9.06
N PHE A 287 14.63 11.33 -9.10
CA PHE A 287 13.85 11.61 -7.88
C PHE A 287 14.01 10.48 -6.88
N THR A 288 14.41 10.81 -5.66
CA THR A 288 14.55 9.87 -4.56
C THR A 288 14.30 10.56 -3.22
N VAL A 289 14.01 9.77 -2.22
CA VAL A 289 13.93 10.19 -0.81
C VAL A 289 14.81 9.23 0.00
N THR A 290 15.70 9.78 0.81
CA THR A 290 16.58 8.97 1.65
C THR A 290 15.78 8.27 2.74
N GLN A 291 15.88 6.95 2.78
CA GLN A 291 15.29 6.16 3.84
C GLN A 291 16.11 6.30 5.12
N TYR A 292 15.46 6.54 6.24
CA TYR A 292 16.11 6.44 7.54
C TYR A 292 16.49 5.00 7.86
N VAL A 293 17.75 4.79 8.12
CA VAL A 293 18.29 3.52 8.62
C VAL A 293 18.70 3.74 10.08
N PRO A 294 18.07 3.10 11.06
CA PRO A 294 18.52 3.19 12.45
C PRO A 294 19.98 2.76 12.58
N PRO A 295 20.76 3.44 13.44
CA PRO A 295 22.15 3.03 13.69
C PRO A 295 22.21 1.55 14.11
N SER A 296 23.14 0.81 13.56
CA SER A 296 23.40 -0.57 13.96
C SER A 296 23.82 -0.63 15.43
N PRO A 297 23.69 -1.78 16.12
CA PRO A 297 24.21 -1.94 17.48
C PRO A 297 25.68 -1.54 17.62
N ALA A 298 26.49 -1.81 16.61
CA ALA A 298 27.90 -1.44 16.58
C ALA A 298 28.12 0.08 16.51
N GLU A 299 27.31 0.82 15.75
CA GLU A 299 27.32 2.28 15.67
C GLU A 299 26.80 2.90 16.97
N GLN A 300 25.69 2.36 17.53
CA GLN A 300 25.16 2.80 18.82
C GLN A 300 26.21 2.63 19.94
N ALA A 301 26.91 1.53 19.96
CA ALA A 301 27.99 1.27 20.91
C ALA A 301 29.16 2.27 20.75
N ALA A 302 29.56 2.55 19.49
CA ALA A 302 30.61 3.53 19.21
C ALA A 302 30.24 4.94 19.69
N ASP A 303 28.99 5.34 19.51
CA ASP A 303 28.52 6.67 19.94
C ASP A 303 28.33 6.73 21.45
N LEU A 304 27.87 5.65 22.07
CA LEU A 304 27.69 5.59 23.51
C LEU A 304 29.01 5.75 24.27
N VAL A 305 30.10 5.09 23.82
CA VAL A 305 31.41 5.22 24.47
C VAL A 305 32.09 6.57 24.23
N LYS A 306 31.68 7.34 23.22
CA LYS A 306 32.14 8.72 23.01
C LYS A 306 31.43 9.72 23.93
N THR A 307 30.15 9.46 24.22
CA THR A 307 29.26 10.41 24.91
C THR A 307 29.14 10.13 26.40
N LYS A 308 29.38 8.90 26.84
CA LYS A 308 29.17 8.47 28.22
C LYS A 308 30.35 7.65 28.75
N SER A 309 30.83 8.00 29.94
CA SER A 309 31.86 7.19 30.61
C SER A 309 31.33 5.80 30.95
N PRO A 310 32.12 4.71 30.76
CA PRO A 310 31.71 3.35 31.11
C PRO A 310 31.21 3.17 32.55
N THR A 311 31.75 3.93 33.49
CA THR A 311 31.33 3.88 34.92
C THR A 311 29.99 4.57 35.22
N GLN A 312 29.49 5.34 34.26
CA GLN A 312 28.19 6.01 34.34
C GLN A 312 27.11 5.31 33.50
N MET A 313 27.49 4.28 32.75
CA MET A 313 26.57 3.46 31.95
C MET A 313 25.73 2.56 32.87
N SER A 314 24.49 2.33 32.46
CA SER A 314 23.62 1.31 33.05
C SER A 314 24.09 -0.10 32.64
N PHE A 315 23.55 -1.14 33.27
CA PHE A 315 23.85 -2.50 32.89
C PHE A 315 23.41 -2.81 31.44
N ALA A 316 22.22 -2.36 31.04
CA ALA A 316 21.73 -2.51 29.67
C ALA A 316 22.62 -1.81 28.63
N GLU A 317 23.21 -0.67 28.99
CA GLU A 317 24.20 0.02 28.12
C GLU A 317 25.53 -0.77 28.04
N TRP A 318 25.96 -1.41 29.14
CA TRP A 318 27.11 -2.32 29.07
C TRP A 318 26.81 -3.53 28.16
N GLU A 319 25.65 -4.15 28.34
CA GLU A 319 25.20 -5.25 27.51
C GLU A 319 25.17 -4.87 26.03
N LEU A 320 24.53 -3.72 25.70
CA LEU A 320 24.53 -3.20 24.32
C LEU A 320 25.95 -3.10 23.75
N VAL A 321 26.86 -2.48 24.49
CA VAL A 321 28.23 -2.27 23.99
C VAL A 321 29.00 -3.59 23.88
N LEU A 322 28.92 -4.44 24.89
CA LEU A 322 29.69 -5.70 24.96
C LEU A 322 29.18 -6.77 23.99
N SER A 323 27.91 -6.68 23.56
CA SER A 323 27.27 -7.60 22.58
C SER A 323 27.20 -7.03 21.16
N SER A 324 27.53 -5.74 20.95
CA SER A 324 27.33 -5.01 19.69
C SER A 324 28.14 -5.50 18.50
N GLY A 325 29.19 -6.27 18.73
CA GLY A 325 30.19 -6.62 17.71
C GLY A 325 31.23 -5.51 17.42
N ASN A 326 31.14 -4.35 18.09
CA ASN A 326 32.16 -3.31 18.02
C ASN A 326 33.27 -3.58 19.05
N GLN A 327 34.36 -4.22 18.63
CA GLN A 327 35.43 -4.63 19.51
C GLN A 327 36.08 -3.45 20.27
N GLN A 328 36.30 -2.31 19.59
CA GLN A 328 36.91 -1.14 20.21
C GLN A 328 36.06 -0.53 21.34
N ALA A 329 34.73 -0.46 21.10
CA ALA A 329 33.79 0.02 22.12
C ALA A 329 33.69 -0.98 23.28
N ALA A 330 33.63 -2.29 22.97
CA ALA A 330 33.61 -3.37 23.95
C ALA A 330 34.87 -3.35 24.82
N ASP A 331 36.05 -3.21 24.25
CA ASP A 331 37.32 -3.12 24.99
C ASP A 331 37.34 -1.89 25.89
N THR A 332 36.81 -0.76 25.43
CA THR A 332 36.71 0.47 26.24
C THR A 332 35.89 0.26 27.50
N VAL A 333 34.72 -0.35 27.35
CA VAL A 333 33.84 -0.63 28.50
C VAL A 333 34.41 -1.74 29.37
N TRP A 334 34.86 -2.83 28.75
CA TRP A 334 35.39 -3.99 29.49
C TRP A 334 36.61 -3.63 30.35
N ASN A 335 37.56 -2.91 29.84
CA ASN A 335 38.76 -2.46 30.59
C ASN A 335 38.36 -1.53 31.75
N ALA A 336 37.28 -0.81 31.62
CA ALA A 336 36.81 0.07 32.67
C ALA A 336 36.06 -0.64 33.82
N ILE A 337 35.40 -1.76 33.55
CA ILE A 337 34.52 -2.43 34.54
C ILE A 337 35.09 -3.76 35.06
N LYS A 338 35.90 -4.47 34.29
CA LYS A 338 36.50 -5.76 34.67
C LYS A 338 37.24 -5.66 36.01
N GLY A 339 36.99 -6.63 36.89
CA GLY A 339 37.57 -6.72 38.22
C GLY A 339 37.10 -5.67 39.22
N LYS A 340 36.15 -4.82 38.84
CA LYS A 340 35.60 -3.81 39.78
C LYS A 340 34.33 -4.33 40.46
N ALA A 341 34.20 -3.98 41.74
CA ALA A 341 32.98 -4.20 42.48
C ALA A 341 31.97 -3.10 42.09
N VAL A 342 30.80 -3.51 41.63
CA VAL A 342 29.70 -2.62 41.22
C VAL A 342 28.44 -2.96 41.97
N LYS A 343 27.57 -1.93 42.19
CA LYS A 343 26.24 -2.10 42.77
C LYS A 343 25.22 -1.95 41.65
N LEU A 344 24.36 -2.95 41.49
CA LEU A 344 23.34 -3.01 40.45
C LEU A 344 21.99 -3.45 41.05
N GLY A 345 20.92 -3.15 40.32
CA GLY A 345 19.59 -3.71 40.57
C GLY A 345 19.18 -4.56 39.37
N ALA A 346 18.68 -5.78 39.61
CA ALA A 346 18.20 -6.68 38.56
C ALA A 346 17.09 -7.59 39.05
N ASN A 347 16.27 -8.14 38.14
CA ASN A 347 15.19 -9.04 38.48
C ASN A 347 15.72 -10.47 38.64
N VAL A 348 15.27 -11.13 39.69
CA VAL A 348 15.68 -12.52 40.01
C VAL A 348 15.01 -13.50 39.03
N ILE A 349 15.82 -14.26 38.31
CA ILE A 349 15.36 -15.35 37.45
C ILE A 349 15.39 -16.67 38.19
N SER A 350 16.48 -16.92 38.91
CA SER A 350 16.61 -18.10 39.80
C SER A 350 17.62 -17.82 40.90
N ALA A 351 17.53 -18.52 42.00
CA ALA A 351 18.48 -18.40 43.13
C ALA A 351 18.75 -19.74 43.77
N THR A 352 20.01 -19.95 44.13
CA THR A 352 20.49 -21.03 44.98
C THR A 352 21.28 -20.43 46.15
N ALA A 353 21.71 -21.24 47.12
CA ALA A 353 22.52 -20.72 48.21
C ALA A 353 23.84 -20.09 47.77
N SER A 354 24.42 -20.54 46.66
CA SER A 354 25.75 -20.08 46.19
C SER A 354 25.72 -19.19 44.94
N SER A 355 24.57 -19.07 44.26
CA SER A 355 24.47 -18.29 43.00
C SER A 355 23.07 -17.76 42.80
N VAL A 356 22.99 -16.55 42.21
CA VAL A 356 21.73 -15.94 41.78
C VAL A 356 21.84 -15.59 40.28
N GLN A 357 20.85 -16.03 39.51
CA GLN A 357 20.71 -15.64 38.13
C GLN A 357 19.72 -14.46 38.05
N LEU A 358 20.12 -13.44 37.35
CA LEU A 358 19.44 -12.12 37.30
C LEU A 358 19.24 -11.67 35.85
N ALA A 359 18.20 -10.87 35.64
CA ALA A 359 17.96 -10.13 34.42
C ALA A 359 18.11 -8.62 34.71
N GLY A 360 19.09 -7.99 34.07
CA GLY A 360 19.46 -6.59 34.30
C GLY A 360 18.97 -5.63 33.19
N SER A 361 18.65 -6.13 32.00
CA SER A 361 18.03 -5.37 30.91
C SER A 361 16.51 -5.57 30.84
N GLU A 362 15.75 -4.58 30.33
CA GLU A 362 14.30 -4.69 30.19
C GLU A 362 13.90 -5.85 29.27
N ASP A 363 14.63 -6.04 28.16
CA ASP A 363 14.35 -7.10 27.21
C ASP A 363 14.51 -8.50 27.83
N ASP A 364 15.55 -8.73 28.67
CA ASP A 364 15.77 -9.99 29.34
C ASP A 364 14.84 -10.19 30.54
N ILE A 365 14.41 -9.11 31.21
CA ILE A 365 13.34 -9.15 32.21
C ILE A 365 12.03 -9.64 31.60
N ASP A 366 11.61 -9.08 30.48
CA ASP A 366 10.39 -9.46 29.77
C ASP A 366 10.48 -10.89 29.22
N ALA A 367 11.65 -11.28 28.71
CA ALA A 367 11.93 -12.63 28.23
C ALA A 367 12.11 -13.65 29.36
N LYS A 368 12.19 -13.21 30.62
CA LYS A 368 12.52 -14.04 31.80
C LYS A 368 13.82 -14.83 31.62
N LYS A 369 14.80 -14.22 31.01
CA LYS A 369 16.10 -14.80 30.70
C LYS A 369 17.16 -14.12 31.54
N ALA A 370 18.11 -14.91 32.06
CA ALA A 370 19.23 -14.36 32.81
C ALA A 370 20.29 -13.79 31.84
N ASP A 371 20.80 -12.62 32.15
CA ASP A 371 21.94 -11.95 31.54
C ASP A 371 23.09 -11.74 32.55
N ILE A 372 22.84 -12.00 33.86
CA ILE A 372 23.84 -11.95 34.93
C ILE A 372 23.83 -13.24 35.70
N THR A 373 25.00 -13.84 35.93
CA THR A 373 25.23 -14.87 36.93
C THR A 373 26.07 -14.31 38.06
N LEU A 374 25.48 -14.17 39.25
CA LEU A 374 26.15 -13.66 40.44
C LEU A 374 26.54 -14.84 41.37
N THR A 375 27.81 -15.17 41.46
CA THR A 375 28.34 -16.13 42.45
C THR A 375 28.49 -15.43 43.80
N MET A 376 27.89 -15.95 44.82
CA MET A 376 27.82 -15.34 46.14
C MET A 376 29.14 -15.47 46.89
N ALA A 377 29.58 -14.40 47.60
CA ALA A 377 30.76 -14.41 48.47
C ALA A 377 30.63 -15.39 49.65
N LYS A 378 29.42 -15.55 50.13
CA LYS A 378 29.02 -16.52 51.20
C LYS A 378 27.65 -17.09 50.86
N PRO A 379 27.38 -18.36 51.20
CA PRO A 379 26.07 -18.94 50.96
C PRO A 379 24.96 -18.07 51.60
N ILE A 380 23.92 -17.75 50.82
CA ILE A 380 22.75 -17.03 51.33
C ILE A 380 21.84 -17.96 52.15
N THR A 381 21.38 -17.45 53.24
CA THR A 381 20.44 -18.18 54.11
C THR A 381 19.03 -18.18 53.52
N SER A 382 18.16 -19.10 53.98
CA SER A 382 16.77 -19.17 53.55
C SER A 382 16.01 -17.84 53.73
N ARG A 383 16.42 -17.01 54.72
CA ARG A 383 15.82 -15.68 54.97
C ARG A 383 16.27 -14.60 53.97
N GLN A 384 17.47 -14.77 53.43
CA GLN A 384 18.03 -13.84 52.46
C GLN A 384 17.75 -14.25 51.02
N MET A 385 17.12 -15.44 50.83
CA MET A 385 16.80 -15.94 49.52
C MET A 385 15.88 -14.96 48.77
N PRO A 386 16.33 -14.40 47.62
CA PRO A 386 15.51 -13.45 46.91
C PRO A 386 14.33 -14.13 46.23
N THR A 387 13.23 -13.40 46.10
CA THR A 387 12.03 -13.91 45.45
C THR A 387 12.20 -13.85 43.92
N VAL A 388 11.93 -14.94 43.21
CA VAL A 388 11.93 -15.01 41.76
C VAL A 388 10.94 -13.98 41.17
N GLY A 389 11.35 -13.26 40.19
CA GLY A 389 10.60 -12.17 39.52
C GLY A 389 10.67 -10.83 40.26
N ALA A 390 11.25 -10.75 41.46
CA ALA A 390 11.39 -9.48 42.18
C ALA A 390 12.70 -8.75 41.83
N LEU A 391 12.65 -7.44 41.83
CA LEU A 391 13.84 -6.58 41.72
C LEU A 391 14.68 -6.76 43.00
N THR A 392 15.96 -7.06 42.84
CA THR A 392 16.93 -7.22 43.90
C THR A 392 18.14 -6.36 43.68
N ASN A 393 18.56 -5.62 44.71
CA ASN A 393 19.82 -4.87 44.67
C ASN A 393 20.95 -5.81 45.14
N PHE A 394 22.08 -5.72 44.50
CA PHE A 394 23.27 -6.52 44.84
C PHE A 394 24.55 -5.76 44.55
N GLN A 395 25.64 -6.22 45.13
CA GLN A 395 26.99 -5.85 44.78
C GLN A 395 27.70 -7.12 44.30
N GLY A 396 28.50 -7.01 43.25
CA GLY A 396 29.34 -8.09 42.75
C GLY A 396 30.57 -7.55 42.01
N THR A 397 31.61 -8.37 41.95
CA THR A 397 32.84 -8.09 41.19
C THR A 397 32.69 -8.60 39.77
N VAL A 398 32.84 -7.74 38.76
CA VAL A 398 32.75 -8.09 37.34
C VAL A 398 33.88 -9.03 36.96
N GLY A 399 33.55 -10.27 36.57
CA GLY A 399 34.54 -11.33 36.27
C GLY A 399 34.76 -11.54 34.76
N THR A 400 33.82 -12.19 34.08
CA THR A 400 33.88 -12.51 32.65
C THR A 400 32.53 -12.20 31.97
N TYR A 401 32.54 -12.14 30.64
CA TYR A 401 31.28 -12.10 29.89
C TYR A 401 31.37 -12.94 28.61
N THR A 402 30.20 -13.33 28.10
CA THR A 402 30.02 -13.85 26.74
C THR A 402 29.16 -12.87 25.96
N PRO A 403 29.48 -12.53 24.69
CA PRO A 403 28.74 -11.52 23.94
C PRO A 403 27.44 -12.06 23.30
N ASN A 404 27.35 -13.37 22.99
CA ASN A 404 26.17 -13.96 22.34
C ASN A 404 26.04 -15.47 22.63
N PRO A 405 24.97 -15.92 23.35
CA PRO A 405 24.06 -15.05 24.08
C PRO A 405 24.78 -14.27 25.16
N PHE A 406 24.30 -13.03 25.42
CA PHE A 406 24.96 -12.20 26.44
C PHE A 406 24.81 -12.82 27.82
N MET A 407 25.92 -12.86 28.57
CA MET A 407 25.95 -13.30 29.95
C MET A 407 27.14 -12.67 30.67
N MET A 408 26.91 -11.92 31.74
CA MET A 408 27.94 -11.39 32.60
C MET A 408 28.07 -12.26 33.86
N ASN A 409 29.25 -12.80 34.07
CA ASN A 409 29.58 -13.57 35.27
C ASN A 409 30.23 -12.65 36.32
N MET A 410 29.65 -12.56 37.50
CA MET A 410 30.14 -11.76 38.61
C MET A 410 30.42 -12.66 39.83
N THR A 411 31.44 -12.27 40.58
CA THR A 411 31.86 -12.95 41.82
C THR A 411 31.65 -12.05 43.02
N ASP A 412 31.93 -12.57 44.22
CA ASP A 412 31.85 -11.86 45.49
C ASP A 412 30.49 -11.22 45.77
N GLY A 413 29.42 -11.91 45.35
CA GLY A 413 28.04 -11.45 45.40
C GLY A 413 27.57 -11.18 46.83
N ILE A 414 26.96 -10.01 47.04
CA ILE A 414 26.33 -9.60 48.28
C ILE A 414 24.98 -9.01 47.94
N LEU A 415 23.89 -9.55 48.49
CA LEU A 415 22.57 -8.97 48.36
C LEU A 415 22.44 -7.72 49.25
N LEU A 416 21.79 -6.67 48.73
CA LEU A 416 21.66 -5.38 49.40
C LEU A 416 20.20 -5.08 49.72
N ASP A 417 19.97 -4.35 50.83
CA ASP A 417 18.69 -3.75 51.12
C ASP A 417 18.40 -2.50 50.24
N LYS A 418 17.23 -1.91 50.40
CA LYS A 418 16.83 -0.71 49.62
C LYS A 418 17.75 0.51 49.92
N SER A 419 18.49 0.49 51.01
CA SER A 419 19.43 1.53 51.39
C SER A 419 20.86 1.26 50.87
N GLY A 420 21.06 0.12 50.20
CA GLY A 420 22.36 -0.29 49.61
C GLY A 420 23.32 -0.93 50.65
N ASN A 421 22.81 -1.37 51.82
CA ASN A 421 23.59 -2.08 52.84
C ASN A 421 23.43 -3.61 52.66
N PRO A 422 24.42 -4.42 53.04
CA PRO A 422 24.30 -5.86 53.03
C PRO A 422 23.08 -6.35 53.84
N LEU A 423 22.34 -7.33 53.27
CA LEU A 423 21.22 -7.94 53.99
C LEU A 423 21.71 -8.60 55.29
N SER A 424 21.07 -8.23 56.43
CA SER A 424 21.46 -8.78 57.75
C SER A 424 21.23 -10.28 57.83
N THR A 425 22.20 -10.99 58.41
CA THR A 425 22.10 -12.38 58.80
C THR A 425 21.54 -12.56 60.21
N ALA A 426 21.42 -11.46 60.99
CA ALA A 426 20.95 -11.52 62.36
C ALA A 426 19.45 -11.84 62.51
N PRO A 427 19.00 -12.61 63.51
CA PRO A 427 17.59 -12.81 63.78
C PRO A 427 16.95 -11.41 64.10
N ALA A 428 15.72 -11.19 63.62
CA ALA A 428 14.96 -10.01 64.00
C ALA A 428 14.83 -9.98 65.56
N VAL A 429 15.40 -8.96 66.17
CA VAL A 429 15.19 -8.76 67.61
C VAL A 429 13.75 -8.26 67.78
N HIS A 430 12.87 -9.14 68.21
CA HIS A 430 11.56 -8.75 68.67
C HIS A 430 11.72 -7.98 69.97
N HIS A 431 11.68 -6.64 69.90
CA HIS A 431 11.43 -5.81 71.06
C HIS A 431 10.01 -6.07 71.55
N THR A 432 9.88 -7.04 72.51
CA THR A 432 8.69 -7.14 73.31
C THR A 432 8.62 -5.93 74.21
N THR A 433 7.74 -4.98 73.92
CA THR A 433 7.35 -3.95 74.87
C THR A 433 6.83 -4.59 76.15
N PRO A 434 7.35 -4.21 77.32
CA PRO A 434 6.84 -4.79 78.59
C PRO A 434 5.40 -4.28 78.79
N LYS A 435 4.45 -5.24 78.93
CA LYS A 435 3.11 -4.92 79.41
C LYS A 435 3.24 -4.32 80.79
N LYS A 436 2.88 -3.01 80.96
CA LYS A 436 2.62 -2.43 82.27
C LYS A 436 1.41 -3.13 82.88
N SER A 437 1.66 -3.83 83.99
CA SER A 437 0.62 -4.30 84.93
C SER A 437 0.00 -3.12 85.64
N GLN A 438 -1.34 -2.98 85.56
CA GLN A 438 -2.18 -2.48 86.64
C GLN A 438 -3.20 -3.54 86.92
#